data_37d3fe5ee3adf521e280687cf7017ffb
#
_entry.id   37d3fe5ee3adf521e280687cf7017ffb
#
_cell.length_a   1.000
_cell.length_b   1.000
_cell.length_c   1.000
_cell.angle_alpha   90.00
_cell.angle_beta   90.00
_cell.angle_gamma   90.00
#
_symmetry.space_group_name_H-M   'P 1'
#
loop_
_entity.id
_entity.type
_entity.pdbx_description
1 polymer ?
#
loop_
_entity_poly.entity_id
_entity_poly.type
_entity_poly.pdbx_seq_one_letter_code
_entity_poly.pdbx_strand_id
1 'polypeptide(L)'
;MFIITERRFKKEMKFKKIMSVIASAVMLSSTIGFAAAATFPAPFSSGSAIVYGATGNTQMDMAAAINIQTAIGQLSGAVAANVPEGSWQVKTGSDDLELNESIAQVTSYIDVSDLPILANGEISNEKGTAKYEQFFYFDDITSSKVGYQQDDDENVGLFYKVNSGEVIARYVMDFTTNLESDVTVSTLDDIDDEDITILGKTYTIITAVNSTATRTDLTLMSGANKITINNGEELTVAGRTISVLVSASNAAQFTID
;
A
#
# COMPACT_ATOMS: atom_id res chain seq x y z
N MET A 1 -61.28 16.19 -33.72
CA MET A 1 -60.18 17.21 -33.72
C MET A 1 -59.18 17.01 -32.59
N PHE A 2 -59.19 15.89 -31.90
CA PHE A 2 -58.27 15.61 -30.77
C PHE A 2 -57.08 14.67 -31.10
N ILE A 3 -57.12 14.01 -32.25
CA ILE A 3 -56.09 13.00 -32.61
C ILE A 3 -54.83 13.61 -33.25
N ILE A 4 -54.91 14.82 -33.75
CA ILE A 4 -53.76 15.46 -34.45
C ILE A 4 -52.78 16.07 -33.45
N THR A 5 -53.24 16.46 -32.25
CA THR A 5 -52.40 17.10 -31.23
C THR A 5 -51.48 16.10 -30.53
N GLU A 6 -51.93 14.87 -30.24
CA GLU A 6 -51.10 13.86 -29.61
C GLU A 6 -49.97 13.32 -30.51
N ARG A 7 -50.21 13.23 -31.82
CA ARG A 7 -49.17 12.80 -32.74
C ARG A 7 -48.06 13.85 -32.92
N ARG A 8 -48.41 15.14 -32.84
CA ARG A 8 -47.41 16.21 -32.88
C ARG A 8 -46.55 16.23 -31.63
N PHE A 9 -47.14 16.04 -30.44
CA PHE A 9 -46.37 16.00 -29.17
C PHE A 9 -45.42 14.81 -29.10
N LYS A 10 -45.84 13.63 -29.54
CA LYS A 10 -44.95 12.45 -29.59
C LYS A 10 -43.83 12.62 -30.60
N LYS A 11 -44.08 13.31 -31.70
CA LYS A 11 -43.07 13.56 -32.73
C LYS A 11 -42.06 14.60 -32.28
N GLU A 12 -42.47 15.62 -31.55
CA GLU A 12 -41.57 16.64 -31.00
C GLU A 12 -40.70 16.10 -29.88
N MET A 13 -41.21 15.22 -29.00
CA MET A 13 -40.41 14.57 -27.98
C MET A 13 -39.35 13.64 -28.55
N LYS A 14 -39.67 12.91 -29.62
CA LYS A 14 -38.68 12.09 -30.32
C LYS A 14 -37.61 12.94 -31.00
N PHE A 15 -38.01 14.08 -31.58
CA PHE A 15 -37.07 15.00 -32.23
C PHE A 15 -36.12 15.68 -31.21
N LYS A 16 -36.62 16.10 -30.05
CA LYS A 16 -35.79 16.65 -28.97
C LYS A 16 -34.78 15.65 -28.43
N LYS A 17 -35.18 14.39 -28.27
CA LYS A 17 -34.26 13.30 -27.85
C LYS A 17 -33.18 12.99 -28.91
N ILE A 18 -33.57 12.99 -30.17
CA ILE A 18 -32.62 12.80 -31.29
C ILE A 18 -31.69 14.02 -31.41
N MET A 19 -32.21 15.25 -31.26
CA MET A 19 -31.37 16.46 -31.28
C MET A 19 -30.39 16.54 -30.11
N SER A 20 -30.72 16.06 -28.92
CA SER A 20 -29.78 16.04 -27.78
C SER A 20 -28.64 15.04 -28.03
N VAL A 21 -28.90 13.87 -28.58
CA VAL A 21 -27.87 12.88 -28.95
C VAL A 21 -27.01 13.41 -30.11
N ILE A 22 -27.61 14.05 -31.12
CA ILE A 22 -26.86 14.66 -32.24
C ILE A 22 -26.04 15.86 -31.74
N ALA A 23 -26.58 16.70 -30.85
CA ALA A 23 -25.84 17.82 -30.27
C ALA A 23 -24.61 17.33 -29.43
N SER A 24 -24.75 16.25 -28.69
CA SER A 24 -23.64 15.64 -27.98
C SER A 24 -22.60 15.06 -28.93
N ALA A 25 -23.04 14.39 -29.99
CA ALA A 25 -22.12 13.85 -31.00
C ALA A 25 -21.44 14.98 -31.83
N VAL A 26 -22.13 16.07 -32.10
CA VAL A 26 -21.57 17.24 -32.80
C VAL A 26 -20.60 18.02 -31.90
N MET A 27 -20.86 18.15 -30.61
CA MET A 27 -19.88 18.74 -29.69
C MET A 27 -18.62 17.88 -29.58
N LEU A 28 -18.74 16.56 -29.50
CA LEU A 28 -17.59 15.66 -29.53
C LEU A 28 -16.84 15.74 -30.87
N SER A 29 -17.54 15.80 -32.00
CA SER A 29 -16.92 15.91 -33.33
C SER A 29 -16.32 17.29 -33.60
N SER A 30 -16.89 18.36 -33.08
CA SER A 30 -16.33 19.71 -33.23
C SER A 30 -15.07 19.94 -32.40
N THR A 31 -14.99 19.35 -31.19
CA THR A 31 -13.75 19.35 -30.41
C THR A 31 -12.66 18.50 -31.06
N ILE A 32 -13.01 17.41 -31.72
CA ILE A 32 -12.07 16.61 -32.50
C ILE A 32 -11.61 17.36 -33.78
N GLY A 33 -12.50 18.14 -34.40
CA GLY A 33 -12.18 18.91 -35.62
C GLY A 33 -11.17 20.04 -35.39
N PHE A 34 -11.17 20.68 -34.22
CA PHE A 34 -10.16 21.69 -33.86
C PHE A 34 -8.85 21.08 -33.34
N ALA A 35 -8.87 19.80 -32.94
CA ALA A 35 -7.69 19.06 -32.54
C ALA A 35 -6.96 18.37 -33.70
N ALA A 36 -7.29 18.71 -34.96
CA ALA A 36 -6.68 18.08 -36.14
C ALA A 36 -5.16 18.30 -36.27
N ALA A 37 -4.55 19.09 -35.37
CA ALA A 37 -3.10 19.22 -35.23
C ALA A 37 -2.54 18.46 -34.02
N ALA A 38 -3.38 17.95 -33.12
CA ALA A 38 -2.97 17.15 -31.97
C ALA A 38 -3.52 15.72 -32.10
N THR A 39 -2.65 14.74 -32.03
CA THR A 39 -3.07 13.34 -31.98
C THR A 39 -3.90 13.13 -30.71
N PHE A 40 -5.18 12.67 -30.89
CA PHE A 40 -5.96 12.24 -29.74
C PHE A 40 -5.12 11.28 -28.87
N PRO A 41 -5.11 11.40 -27.56
CA PRO A 41 -6.05 12.12 -26.69
C PRO A 41 -5.72 13.59 -26.36
N ALA A 42 -4.62 14.17 -26.88
CA ALA A 42 -4.35 15.57 -26.59
C ALA A 42 -5.49 16.49 -27.13
N PRO A 43 -5.94 17.52 -26.39
CA PRO A 43 -5.32 18.04 -25.16
C PRO A 43 -5.77 17.35 -23.85
N PHE A 44 -6.50 16.24 -23.93
CA PHE A 44 -6.97 15.51 -22.75
C PHE A 44 -5.84 14.67 -22.15
N SER A 45 -5.80 14.62 -20.82
CA SER A 45 -4.85 13.84 -20.06
C SER A 45 -5.57 13.10 -18.94
N SER A 46 -4.87 12.21 -18.24
CA SER A 46 -5.40 11.52 -17.06
C SER A 46 -5.90 12.46 -15.95
N GLY A 47 -5.43 13.72 -15.94
CA GLY A 47 -5.89 14.77 -15.03
C GLY A 47 -7.04 15.63 -15.55
N SER A 48 -7.62 15.30 -16.71
CA SER A 48 -8.75 16.06 -17.25
C SER A 48 -10.01 15.81 -16.43
N ALA A 49 -10.65 16.89 -15.95
CA ALA A 49 -11.91 16.78 -15.22
C ALA A 49 -13.06 16.40 -16.16
N ILE A 50 -13.82 15.39 -15.80
CA ILE A 50 -15.03 14.98 -16.49
C ILE A 50 -16.22 15.36 -15.61
N VAL A 51 -17.06 16.26 -16.13
CA VAL A 51 -18.27 16.72 -15.43
C VAL A 51 -19.45 15.86 -15.88
N TYR A 52 -20.18 15.31 -14.93
CA TYR A 52 -21.40 14.52 -15.16
C TYR A 52 -22.58 15.09 -14.35
N GLY A 53 -23.81 14.71 -14.72
CA GLY A 53 -25.02 15.25 -14.09
C GLY A 53 -25.23 14.73 -12.67
N ALA A 54 -25.58 15.63 -11.74
CA ALA A 54 -25.89 15.29 -10.34
C ALA A 54 -27.36 14.87 -10.11
N THR A 55 -28.21 14.89 -11.15
CA THR A 55 -29.65 14.58 -11.04
C THR A 55 -30.06 13.53 -12.08
N GLY A 56 -30.86 12.57 -11.68
CA GLY A 56 -31.33 11.48 -12.55
C GLY A 56 -30.58 10.17 -12.32
N ASN A 57 -30.14 9.49 -13.38
CA ASN A 57 -29.35 8.24 -13.29
C ASN A 57 -27.87 8.53 -13.03
N THR A 58 -27.56 9.19 -11.93
CA THR A 58 -26.19 9.60 -11.57
C THR A 58 -25.17 8.46 -11.59
N GLN A 59 -25.59 7.24 -11.24
CA GLN A 59 -24.71 6.06 -11.25
C GLN A 59 -24.27 5.66 -12.67
N MET A 60 -25.19 5.74 -13.66
CA MET A 60 -24.83 5.43 -15.05
C MET A 60 -23.97 6.52 -15.68
N ASP A 61 -24.26 7.79 -15.37
CA ASP A 61 -23.48 8.93 -15.85
C ASP A 61 -22.05 8.90 -15.29
N MET A 62 -21.91 8.52 -14.03
CA MET A 62 -20.63 8.35 -13.34
C MET A 62 -19.84 7.18 -13.91
N ALA A 63 -20.47 6.02 -14.14
CA ALA A 63 -19.81 4.88 -14.77
C ALA A 63 -19.31 5.23 -16.19
N ALA A 64 -20.09 5.99 -16.95
CA ALA A 64 -19.69 6.49 -18.26
C ALA A 64 -18.50 7.48 -18.18
N ALA A 65 -18.51 8.37 -17.18
CA ALA A 65 -17.41 9.31 -16.95
C ALA A 65 -16.10 8.60 -16.63
N ILE A 66 -16.15 7.55 -15.82
CA ILE A 66 -14.96 6.73 -15.48
C ILE A 66 -14.44 5.96 -16.68
N ASN A 67 -15.33 5.34 -17.46
CA ASN A 67 -14.93 4.66 -18.69
C ASN A 67 -14.23 5.62 -19.66
N ILE A 68 -14.71 6.85 -19.77
CA ILE A 68 -14.08 7.89 -20.59
C ILE A 68 -12.71 8.27 -20.01
N GLN A 69 -12.59 8.45 -18.69
CA GLN A 69 -11.34 8.81 -18.05
C GLN A 69 -10.30 7.70 -18.17
N THR A 70 -10.72 6.47 -18.02
CA THR A 70 -9.87 5.28 -18.21
C THR A 70 -9.39 5.19 -19.66
N ALA A 71 -10.28 5.38 -20.63
CA ALA A 71 -9.91 5.37 -22.05
C ALA A 71 -8.95 6.51 -22.40
N ILE A 72 -9.16 7.72 -21.86
CA ILE A 72 -8.23 8.84 -22.03
C ILE A 72 -6.86 8.49 -21.42
N GLY A 73 -6.83 7.90 -20.23
CA GLY A 73 -5.61 7.44 -19.56
C GLY A 73 -4.84 6.42 -20.41
N GLN A 74 -5.52 5.43 -20.94
CA GLN A 74 -4.93 4.40 -21.81
C GLN A 74 -4.40 4.97 -23.14
N LEU A 75 -5.11 5.92 -23.74
CA LEU A 75 -4.74 6.52 -25.02
C LEU A 75 -3.69 7.63 -24.89
N SER A 76 -3.62 8.31 -23.77
CA SER A 76 -2.58 9.34 -23.51
C SER A 76 -1.18 8.76 -23.31
N GLY A 77 -1.01 7.47 -23.59
CA GLY A 77 0.18 6.71 -23.24
C GLY A 77 0.33 6.82 -21.73
N ALA A 78 -0.14 5.83 -21.01
CA ALA A 78 -0.19 5.87 -19.56
C ALA A 78 0.96 6.71 -19.05
N VAL A 79 0.67 7.91 -18.50
CA VAL A 79 1.57 8.41 -17.47
C VAL A 79 1.55 7.27 -16.49
N ALA A 80 2.60 6.46 -16.50
CA ALA A 80 2.80 5.42 -15.52
C ALA A 80 2.43 6.10 -14.22
N ALA A 81 1.40 5.63 -13.56
CA ALA A 81 0.96 6.22 -12.30
C ALA A 81 2.25 6.45 -11.56
N ASN A 82 2.53 7.70 -11.18
CA ASN A 82 3.81 8.02 -10.57
C ASN A 82 3.81 7.30 -9.23
N VAL A 83 4.20 6.03 -9.29
CA VAL A 83 4.23 5.14 -8.12
C VAL A 83 5.30 5.75 -7.24
N PRO A 84 4.96 6.28 -6.05
CA PRO A 84 5.94 6.87 -5.17
C PRO A 84 7.06 5.86 -4.88
N GLU A 85 8.29 6.32 -4.83
CA GLU A 85 9.42 5.48 -4.46
C GLU A 85 9.13 4.73 -3.14
N GLY A 86 9.40 3.44 -3.11
CA GLY A 86 9.13 2.59 -1.94
C GLY A 86 7.66 2.22 -1.76
N SER A 87 6.81 2.39 -2.76
CA SER A 87 5.43 1.90 -2.77
C SER A 87 5.23 0.82 -3.82
N TRP A 88 4.21 0.02 -3.64
CA TRP A 88 3.77 -0.99 -4.59
C TRP A 88 2.42 -0.60 -5.19
N GLN A 89 2.30 -0.72 -6.51
CA GLN A 89 1.03 -0.60 -7.19
C GLN A 89 0.31 -1.95 -7.12
N VAL A 90 -0.95 -1.94 -6.65
CA VAL A 90 -1.74 -3.18 -6.51
C VAL A 90 -2.07 -3.73 -7.89
N LYS A 91 -1.14 -4.47 -8.46
CA LYS A 91 -1.28 -5.19 -9.72
C LYS A 91 -0.27 -6.32 -9.84
N THR A 92 -0.55 -7.28 -10.68
CA THR A 92 0.41 -8.25 -11.22
C THR A 92 0.68 -7.95 -12.70
N GLY A 93 1.51 -8.73 -13.37
CA GLY A 93 1.82 -8.50 -14.79
C GLY A 93 0.61 -8.48 -15.73
N SER A 94 -0.51 -9.08 -15.34
CA SER A 94 -1.70 -9.26 -16.16
C SER A 94 -3.01 -8.89 -15.47
N ASP A 95 -2.98 -8.50 -14.20
CA ASP A 95 -4.17 -8.28 -13.39
C ASP A 95 -4.03 -7.00 -12.57
N ASP A 96 -4.95 -6.08 -12.74
CA ASP A 96 -5.04 -4.80 -12.02
C ASP A 96 -6.21 -4.87 -11.03
N LEU A 97 -6.14 -4.10 -9.96
CA LEU A 97 -7.21 -4.01 -8.98
C LEU A 97 -8.44 -3.31 -9.59
N GLU A 98 -9.51 -4.04 -9.79
CA GLU A 98 -10.74 -3.58 -10.43
C GLU A 98 -11.86 -3.24 -9.44
N LEU A 99 -12.97 -2.68 -9.97
CA LEU A 99 -14.16 -2.39 -9.19
C LEU A 99 -14.75 -3.68 -8.60
N ASN A 100 -15.05 -3.66 -7.29
CA ASN A 100 -15.60 -4.77 -6.52
C ASN A 100 -14.60 -5.90 -6.23
N GLU A 101 -13.33 -5.68 -6.49
CA GLU A 101 -12.25 -6.60 -6.16
C GLU A 101 -11.51 -6.22 -4.87
N SER A 102 -10.92 -7.23 -4.24
CA SER A 102 -9.99 -7.09 -3.12
C SER A 102 -8.54 -7.27 -3.58
N ILE A 103 -7.59 -6.80 -2.79
CA ILE A 103 -6.15 -7.03 -3.04
C ILE A 103 -5.86 -8.53 -3.14
N ALA A 104 -6.53 -9.36 -2.33
CA ALA A 104 -6.36 -10.82 -2.33
C ALA A 104 -6.78 -11.50 -3.65
N GLN A 105 -7.58 -10.84 -4.48
CA GLN A 105 -7.95 -11.35 -5.80
C GLN A 105 -6.87 -11.07 -6.84
N VAL A 106 -6.13 -9.96 -6.67
CA VAL A 106 -5.00 -9.59 -7.55
C VAL A 106 -3.76 -10.42 -7.23
N THR A 107 -3.42 -10.53 -5.93
CA THR A 107 -2.29 -11.34 -5.47
C THR A 107 -2.53 -11.84 -4.04
N SER A 108 -2.05 -13.04 -3.75
CA SER A 108 -2.12 -13.61 -2.39
C SER A 108 -1.02 -13.08 -1.47
N TYR A 109 0.10 -12.60 -2.01
CA TYR A 109 1.21 -12.03 -1.23
C TYR A 109 2.07 -11.10 -2.10
N ILE A 110 2.90 -10.31 -1.43
CA ILE A 110 4.01 -9.54 -2.02
C ILE A 110 5.29 -9.76 -1.21
N ASP A 111 6.43 -9.59 -1.87
CA ASP A 111 7.77 -9.76 -1.32
C ASP A 111 8.69 -8.57 -1.66
N VAL A 112 10.00 -8.75 -1.51
CA VAL A 112 11.01 -7.71 -1.80
C VAL A 112 11.01 -7.25 -3.26
N SER A 113 10.55 -8.07 -4.20
CA SER A 113 10.49 -7.69 -5.62
C SER A 113 9.40 -6.66 -5.90
N ASP A 114 8.34 -6.68 -5.08
CA ASP A 114 7.22 -5.75 -5.17
C ASP A 114 7.42 -4.52 -4.28
N LEU A 115 7.93 -4.74 -3.05
CA LEU A 115 8.04 -3.70 -2.04
C LEU A 115 9.40 -3.76 -1.32
N PRO A 116 10.33 -2.84 -1.61
CA PRO A 116 11.71 -2.88 -1.09
C PRO A 116 11.83 -2.91 0.44
N ILE A 117 10.83 -2.44 1.18
CA ILE A 117 10.80 -2.49 2.65
C ILE A 117 10.76 -3.94 3.19
N LEU A 118 10.38 -4.90 2.34
CA LEU A 118 10.38 -6.35 2.62
C LEU A 118 11.72 -7.02 2.29
N ALA A 119 12.81 -6.26 2.29
CA ALA A 119 14.12 -6.79 1.96
C ALA A 119 14.45 -8.03 2.78
N ASN A 120 15.00 -9.03 2.11
CA ASN A 120 15.53 -10.24 2.73
C ASN A 120 16.70 -9.89 3.66
N GLY A 121 16.91 -10.71 4.68
CA GLY A 121 17.99 -10.49 5.63
C GLY A 121 18.62 -11.78 6.10
N GLU A 122 19.58 -11.62 7.00
CA GLU A 122 20.25 -12.74 7.64
C GLU A 122 20.62 -12.38 9.09
N ILE A 123 20.70 -13.40 9.94
CA ILE A 123 21.24 -13.34 11.29
C ILE A 123 22.41 -14.30 11.32
N SER A 124 23.58 -13.83 11.75
CA SER A 124 24.78 -14.66 11.86
C SER A 124 25.24 -14.72 13.29
N ASN A 125 25.35 -15.92 13.83
CA ASN A 125 25.82 -16.21 15.18
C ASN A 125 26.89 -17.32 15.17
N GLU A 126 27.30 -17.80 16.34
CA GLU A 126 28.31 -18.84 16.46
C GLU A 126 27.88 -20.20 15.85
N LYS A 127 26.58 -20.44 15.65
CA LYS A 127 26.03 -21.65 15.04
C LYS A 127 25.98 -21.59 13.53
N GLY A 128 26.03 -20.39 12.93
CA GLY A 128 25.98 -20.18 11.49
C GLY A 128 25.16 -18.97 11.08
N THR A 129 24.78 -18.95 9.81
CA THR A 129 23.97 -17.87 9.24
C THR A 129 22.58 -18.38 8.87
N ALA A 130 21.57 -17.80 9.49
CA ALA A 130 20.16 -18.01 9.16
C ALA A 130 19.68 -16.90 8.25
N LYS A 131 19.11 -17.27 7.12
CA LYS A 131 18.52 -16.33 6.14
C LYS A 131 17.03 -16.30 6.29
N TYR A 132 16.44 -15.12 6.12
CA TYR A 132 15.00 -14.94 6.14
C TYR A 132 14.50 -14.06 5.00
N GLU A 133 13.25 -14.28 4.63
CA GLU A 133 12.48 -13.51 3.66
C GLU A 133 11.28 -12.88 4.36
N GLN A 134 10.80 -11.76 3.82
CA GLN A 134 9.70 -11.01 4.41
C GLN A 134 8.56 -10.89 3.41
N PHE A 135 7.33 -11.08 3.88
CA PHE A 135 6.13 -11.10 3.06
C PHE A 135 4.99 -10.33 3.71
N PHE A 136 4.14 -9.74 2.87
CA PHE A 136 2.77 -9.43 3.24
C PHE A 136 1.82 -10.38 2.52
N TYR A 137 1.02 -11.13 3.26
CA TYR A 137 -0.06 -11.97 2.78
C TYR A 137 -1.40 -11.26 2.88
N PHE A 138 -2.22 -11.43 1.86
CA PHE A 138 -3.55 -10.82 1.74
C PHE A 138 -4.69 -11.84 1.82
N ASP A 139 -4.38 -13.10 2.05
CA ASP A 139 -5.32 -14.23 2.12
C ASP A 139 -6.38 -14.12 3.23
N ASP A 140 -6.13 -13.30 4.25
CA ASP A 140 -7.06 -13.04 5.35
C ASP A 140 -8.08 -11.91 5.05
N ILE A 141 -8.00 -11.26 3.88
CA ILE A 141 -8.97 -10.24 3.46
C ILE A 141 -10.26 -10.93 3.02
N THR A 142 -11.37 -10.65 3.70
CA THR A 142 -12.66 -11.31 3.45
C THR A 142 -13.70 -10.41 2.82
N SER A 143 -13.69 -9.12 3.11
CA SER A 143 -14.76 -8.21 2.72
C SER A 143 -14.30 -6.84 2.21
N SER A 144 -13.03 -6.47 2.41
CA SER A 144 -12.47 -5.21 1.90
C SER A 144 -12.29 -5.27 0.39
N LYS A 145 -12.75 -4.23 -0.29
CA LYS A 145 -12.75 -4.17 -1.76
C LYS A 145 -12.87 -2.76 -2.30
N VAL A 146 -12.56 -2.60 -3.57
CA VAL A 146 -12.80 -1.35 -4.30
C VAL A 146 -14.29 -1.13 -4.49
N GLY A 147 -14.76 0.05 -4.12
CA GLY A 147 -16.14 0.44 -4.29
C GLY A 147 -16.31 1.94 -4.44
N TYR A 148 -17.48 2.34 -4.95
CA TYR A 148 -17.92 3.71 -4.90
C TYR A 148 -18.39 4.06 -3.51
N GLN A 149 -17.85 5.14 -2.96
CA GLN A 149 -18.27 5.69 -1.68
C GLN A 149 -18.31 7.21 -1.76
N GLN A 150 -19.12 7.79 -0.91
CA GLN A 150 -19.08 9.20 -0.59
C GLN A 150 -18.35 9.33 0.74
N ASP A 151 -17.34 10.20 0.81
CA ASP A 151 -16.65 10.51 2.04
C ASP A 151 -17.43 11.54 2.90
N ASP A 152 -16.92 11.89 4.07
CA ASP A 152 -17.56 12.84 4.98
C ASP A 152 -17.60 14.27 4.42
N ASP A 153 -16.80 14.59 3.42
CA ASP A 153 -16.76 15.87 2.72
C ASP A 153 -17.64 15.88 1.44
N GLU A 154 -18.54 14.90 1.31
CA GLU A 154 -19.45 14.73 0.17
C GLU A 154 -18.75 14.43 -1.17
N ASN A 155 -17.45 14.11 -1.18
CA ASN A 155 -16.78 13.67 -2.40
C ASN A 155 -17.14 12.23 -2.72
N VAL A 156 -17.59 12.00 -3.93
CA VAL A 156 -17.88 10.65 -4.43
C VAL A 156 -16.72 10.18 -5.28
N GLY A 157 -16.20 9.00 -4.96
CA GLY A 157 -15.06 8.44 -5.68
C GLY A 157 -14.93 6.93 -5.54
N LEU A 158 -13.91 6.39 -6.18
CA LEU A 158 -13.46 5.03 -5.99
C LEU A 158 -12.54 4.98 -4.77
N PHE A 159 -12.89 4.15 -3.81
CA PHE A 159 -12.11 3.94 -2.61
C PHE A 159 -11.93 2.44 -2.38
N TYR A 160 -10.77 2.06 -1.85
CA TYR A 160 -10.60 0.74 -1.27
C TYR A 160 -11.25 0.77 0.12
N LYS A 161 -12.41 0.13 0.24
CA LYS A 161 -13.16 0.10 1.49
C LYS A 161 -12.63 -0.98 2.40
N VAL A 162 -12.15 -0.57 3.58
CA VAL A 162 -11.74 -1.47 4.64
C VAL A 162 -12.82 -1.48 5.73
N ASN A 163 -13.33 -2.66 6.07
CA ASN A 163 -14.32 -2.81 7.13
C ASN A 163 -13.63 -2.88 8.50
N SER A 164 -14.32 -2.37 9.53
CA SER A 164 -13.79 -2.42 10.89
C SER A 164 -13.53 -3.85 11.36
N GLY A 165 -12.34 -4.10 11.90
CA GLY A 165 -11.94 -5.42 12.40
C GLY A 165 -11.41 -6.37 11.34
N GLU A 166 -11.33 -5.95 10.09
CA GLU A 166 -10.75 -6.77 9.03
C GLU A 166 -9.21 -6.69 9.00
N VAL A 167 -8.57 -7.81 8.74
CA VAL A 167 -7.12 -7.88 8.52
C VAL A 167 -6.83 -7.45 7.09
N ILE A 168 -6.04 -6.38 6.93
CA ILE A 168 -5.66 -5.85 5.61
C ILE A 168 -4.50 -6.66 5.02
N ALA A 169 -3.55 -7.05 5.87
CA ALA A 169 -2.41 -7.85 5.49
C ALA A 169 -1.86 -8.57 6.72
N ARG A 170 -1.29 -9.75 6.51
CA ARG A 170 -0.54 -10.50 7.50
C ARG A 170 0.94 -10.45 7.15
N TYR A 171 1.73 -9.83 8.01
CA TYR A 171 3.19 -9.84 7.88
C TYR A 171 3.74 -11.20 8.31
N VAL A 172 4.64 -11.74 7.50
CA VAL A 172 5.36 -13.00 7.78
C VAL A 172 6.85 -12.78 7.52
N MET A 173 7.66 -13.24 8.45
CA MET A 173 9.10 -13.43 8.28
C MET A 173 9.32 -14.93 8.25
N ASP A 174 9.84 -15.45 7.15
CA ASP A 174 10.10 -16.85 6.95
C ASP A 174 11.61 -17.12 6.91
N PHE A 175 12.08 -17.97 7.81
CA PHE A 175 13.47 -18.37 7.85
C PHE A 175 13.72 -19.51 6.87
N THR A 176 14.39 -19.22 5.77
CA THR A 176 14.75 -20.20 4.73
C THR A 176 15.89 -21.12 5.16
N THR A 177 16.65 -20.73 6.18
CA THR A 177 17.63 -21.57 6.90
C THR A 177 17.39 -21.43 8.39
N ASN A 178 17.58 -22.53 9.12
CA ASN A 178 17.30 -22.55 10.55
C ASN A 178 18.17 -21.56 11.31
N LEU A 179 17.54 -20.81 12.23
CA LEU A 179 18.24 -20.03 13.22
C LEU A 179 18.47 -20.92 14.44
N GLU A 180 19.73 -21.30 14.69
CA GLU A 180 20.11 -22.20 15.75
C GLU A 180 20.73 -21.43 16.93
N SER A 181 20.53 -21.92 18.14
CA SER A 181 21.11 -21.36 19.37
C SER A 181 21.28 -22.43 20.43
N ASP A 182 22.29 -22.28 21.26
CA ASP A 182 22.36 -22.97 22.55
C ASP A 182 21.26 -22.44 23.47
N VAL A 183 20.80 -23.30 24.37
CA VAL A 183 19.70 -22.99 25.28
C VAL A 183 20.14 -23.16 26.70
N THR A 184 20.21 -22.08 27.47
CA THR A 184 20.42 -22.11 28.89
C THR A 184 19.11 -21.83 29.63
N VAL A 185 18.58 -22.84 30.32
CA VAL A 185 17.26 -22.82 30.99
C VAL A 185 16.13 -22.64 29.97
N SER A 186 15.94 -21.45 29.43
CA SER A 186 14.98 -21.11 28.36
C SER A 186 15.49 -19.97 27.44
N THR A 187 16.65 -19.40 27.75
CA THR A 187 17.27 -18.35 26.96
C THR A 187 18.00 -18.95 25.77
N LEU A 188 17.87 -18.33 24.64
CA LEU A 188 18.57 -18.65 23.38
C LEU A 188 19.83 -17.77 23.32
N ASP A 189 20.93 -18.29 23.86
CA ASP A 189 22.12 -17.49 24.19
C ASP A 189 22.84 -16.94 22.95
N ASP A 190 22.79 -17.65 21.81
CA ASP A 190 23.47 -17.23 20.58
C ASP A 190 22.64 -16.27 19.71
N ILE A 191 21.42 -15.91 20.13
CA ILE A 191 20.55 -14.96 19.43
C ILE A 191 20.55 -13.59 20.11
N ASP A 192 20.89 -13.54 21.39
CA ASP A 192 21.02 -12.28 22.10
C ASP A 192 22.12 -11.42 21.43
N ASP A 193 21.89 -10.11 21.38
CA ASP A 193 22.79 -9.13 20.78
C ASP A 193 22.89 -9.17 19.23
N GLU A 194 22.17 -10.08 18.57
CA GLU A 194 22.12 -10.13 17.11
C GLU A 194 21.14 -9.09 16.52
N ASP A 195 21.43 -8.64 15.32
CA ASP A 195 20.58 -7.67 14.62
C ASP A 195 19.61 -8.35 13.67
N ILE A 196 18.37 -7.89 13.67
CA ILE A 196 17.31 -8.32 12.76
C ILE A 196 16.66 -7.11 12.08
N THR A 197 16.47 -7.19 10.77
CA THR A 197 15.78 -6.12 10.02
C THR A 197 14.33 -6.51 9.77
N ILE A 198 13.41 -5.70 10.28
CA ILE A 198 11.96 -5.89 10.13
C ILE A 198 11.39 -4.66 9.45
N LEU A 199 10.76 -4.83 8.27
CA LEU A 199 10.15 -3.74 7.50
C LEU A 199 11.12 -2.56 7.31
N GLY A 200 12.34 -2.86 6.86
CA GLY A 200 13.37 -1.87 6.58
C GLY A 200 14.00 -1.19 7.81
N LYS A 201 13.62 -1.61 9.02
CA LYS A 201 14.18 -1.08 10.26
C LYS A 201 14.96 -2.14 11.00
N THR A 202 16.22 -1.85 11.34
CA THR A 202 17.07 -2.76 12.12
C THR A 202 16.77 -2.63 13.61
N TYR A 203 16.70 -3.79 14.25
CA TYR A 203 16.53 -3.97 15.69
C TYR A 203 17.63 -4.89 16.21
N THR A 204 18.12 -4.62 17.40
CA THR A 204 18.97 -5.55 18.14
C THR A 204 18.09 -6.42 19.04
N ILE A 205 18.30 -7.72 19.00
CA ILE A 205 17.63 -8.68 19.90
C ILE A 205 18.31 -8.59 21.27
N ILE A 206 17.58 -8.11 22.27
CA ILE A 206 18.11 -7.95 23.62
C ILE A 206 17.98 -9.25 24.42
N THR A 207 16.88 -9.97 24.21
CA THR A 207 16.68 -11.30 24.75
C THR A 207 15.82 -12.14 23.82
N ALA A 208 16.13 -13.42 23.75
CA ALA A 208 15.32 -14.42 23.07
C ALA A 208 15.05 -15.58 24.06
N VAL A 209 13.76 -15.85 24.31
CA VAL A 209 13.36 -16.84 25.33
C VAL A 209 12.35 -17.82 24.74
N ASN A 210 12.63 -19.11 24.86
CA ASN A 210 11.66 -20.16 24.57
C ASN A 210 10.59 -20.19 25.67
N SER A 211 9.47 -19.55 25.43
CA SER A 211 8.35 -19.51 26.37
C SER A 211 7.51 -20.81 26.34
N THR A 212 7.49 -21.50 25.21
CA THR A 212 6.88 -22.83 25.03
C THR A 212 7.64 -23.61 23.96
N ALA A 213 7.30 -24.89 23.75
CA ALA A 213 7.91 -25.74 22.72
C ALA A 213 7.71 -25.21 21.27
N THR A 214 6.78 -24.27 21.07
CA THR A 214 6.42 -23.73 19.74
C THR A 214 6.45 -22.21 19.69
N ARG A 215 6.95 -21.54 20.74
CA ARG A 215 6.95 -20.09 20.83
C ARG A 215 8.25 -19.58 21.45
N THR A 216 8.88 -18.68 20.73
CA THR A 216 10.00 -17.86 21.20
C THR A 216 9.53 -16.42 21.36
N ASP A 217 9.79 -15.85 22.53
CA ASP A 217 9.55 -14.44 22.81
C ASP A 217 10.84 -13.66 22.60
N LEU A 218 10.82 -12.65 21.74
CA LEU A 218 11.94 -11.76 21.46
C LEU A 218 11.70 -10.39 22.09
N THR A 219 12.71 -9.86 22.76
CA THR A 219 12.73 -8.44 23.15
C THR A 219 13.64 -7.70 22.20
N LEU A 220 13.08 -6.72 21.48
CA LEU A 220 13.78 -5.97 20.46
C LEU A 220 14.02 -4.54 20.90
N MET A 221 15.21 -4.04 20.65
CA MET A 221 15.57 -2.63 20.83
C MET A 221 15.76 -1.97 19.46
N SER A 222 15.05 -0.86 19.21
CA SER A 222 15.29 -0.04 18.05
C SER A 222 16.24 1.09 18.40
N GLY A 223 17.42 1.10 17.81
CA GLY A 223 18.38 2.18 18.02
C GLY A 223 19.58 1.98 17.10
N ALA A 224 20.12 3.07 16.62
CA ALA A 224 21.08 3.02 15.52
C ALA A 224 22.48 2.53 15.90
N ASN A 225 22.82 2.40 17.18
CA ASN A 225 24.19 2.07 17.57
C ASN A 225 24.21 1.23 18.85
N LYS A 226 24.66 -0.01 18.73
CA LYS A 226 25.15 -0.78 19.86
C LYS A 226 26.53 -0.25 20.23
N ILE A 227 26.69 0.15 21.46
CA ILE A 227 27.96 0.71 21.97
C ILE A 227 28.35 -0.06 23.18
N THR A 228 29.57 -0.58 23.18
CA THR A 228 30.18 -1.19 24.37
C THR A 228 30.98 -0.13 25.09
N ILE A 229 30.67 0.12 26.36
CA ILE A 229 31.39 1.03 27.23
C ILE A 229 32.03 0.19 28.35
N ASN A 230 33.35 0.29 28.51
CA ASN A 230 34.06 -0.38 29.57
C ASN A 230 33.90 0.38 30.89
N ASN A 231 34.08 -0.36 32.01
CA ASN A 231 34.02 0.24 33.35
C ASN A 231 35.00 1.43 33.47
N GLY A 232 34.46 2.59 33.83
CA GLY A 232 35.22 3.84 33.98
C GLY A 232 35.49 4.59 32.66
N GLU A 233 34.95 4.11 31.54
CA GLU A 233 35.07 4.76 30.24
C GLU A 233 33.96 5.81 30.05
N GLU A 234 34.29 6.87 29.32
CA GLU A 234 33.31 7.89 28.84
C GLU A 234 33.22 7.87 27.32
N LEU A 235 32.02 7.88 26.80
CA LEU A 235 31.77 7.88 25.37
C LEU A 235 30.73 8.93 25.00
N THR A 236 30.97 9.69 23.94
CA THR A 236 30.00 10.66 23.43
C THR A 236 29.15 10.02 22.34
N VAL A 237 27.84 9.95 22.57
CA VAL A 237 26.85 9.38 21.67
C VAL A 237 25.75 10.40 21.40
N ALA A 238 25.49 10.71 20.14
CA ALA A 238 24.49 11.69 19.72
C ALA A 238 24.61 13.06 20.47
N GLY A 239 25.84 13.48 20.76
CA GLY A 239 26.12 14.74 21.43
C GLY A 239 25.93 14.71 22.96
N ARG A 240 25.72 13.55 23.56
CA ARG A 240 25.67 13.34 25.01
C ARG A 240 26.83 12.48 25.47
N THR A 241 27.39 12.83 26.60
CA THR A 241 28.45 12.01 27.23
C THR A 241 27.81 10.94 28.10
N ILE A 242 28.17 9.70 27.88
CA ILE A 242 27.72 8.55 28.68
C ILE A 242 28.95 7.97 29.37
N SER A 243 28.86 7.77 30.68
CA SER A 243 29.86 7.06 31.43
C SER A 243 29.23 5.92 32.22
N VAL A 244 30.01 4.85 32.46
CA VAL A 244 29.59 3.69 33.23
C VAL A 244 30.58 3.42 34.36
N LEU A 245 30.07 3.20 35.56
CA LEU A 245 30.82 2.71 36.71
C LEU A 245 30.21 1.42 37.20
N VAL A 246 30.98 0.32 37.14
CA VAL A 246 30.54 -0.98 37.65
C VAL A 246 31.10 -1.16 39.08
N SER A 247 30.20 -1.33 40.03
CA SER A 247 30.56 -1.57 41.42
C SER A 247 30.95 -3.04 41.69
N ALA A 248 31.66 -3.30 42.78
CA ALA A 248 32.04 -4.66 43.21
C ALA A 248 30.85 -5.59 43.50
N SER A 249 29.64 -5.06 43.56
CA SER A 249 28.37 -5.80 43.78
C SER A 249 27.61 -6.09 42.49
N ASN A 250 28.28 -6.06 41.33
CA ASN A 250 27.67 -6.28 39.99
C ASN A 250 26.54 -5.28 39.63
N ALA A 251 26.56 -4.10 40.21
CA ALA A 251 25.66 -3.01 39.81
C ALA A 251 26.41 -2.04 38.90
N ALA A 252 25.79 -1.66 37.78
CA ALA A 252 26.29 -0.63 36.87
C ALA A 252 25.54 0.67 37.12
N GLN A 253 26.28 1.76 37.29
CA GLN A 253 25.72 3.13 37.33
C GLN A 253 26.06 3.81 36.02
N PHE A 254 25.04 4.30 35.34
CA PHE A 254 25.18 5.10 34.12
C PHE A 254 24.97 6.56 34.47
N THR A 255 25.84 7.44 33.95
CA THR A 255 25.67 8.87 33.98
C THR A 255 25.56 9.37 32.56
N ILE A 256 24.59 10.23 32.28
CA ILE A 256 24.32 10.80 30.95
C ILE A 256 24.21 12.33 31.13
N ASP A 257 25.09 13.06 30.46
CA ASP A 257 25.12 14.54 30.47
C ASP A 257 24.58 15.15 29.17
#